data_0a768da61eca88be5808bf6276053a05
#
_entry.id   0a768da61eca88be5808bf6276053a05
#
_cell.length_a   1.000
_cell.length_b   1.000
_cell.length_c   1.000
_cell.angle_alpha   90.00
_cell.angle_beta   90.00
_cell.angle_gamma   90.00
#
_symmetry.space_group_name_H-M   'P 1'
#
loop_
_entity.id
_entity.type
_entity.pdbx_description
1 polymer ?
#
loop_
_entity_poly.entity_id
_entity_poly.type
_entity_poly.pdbx_seq_one_letter_code
_entity_poly.pdbx_strand_id
1 'polypeptide(L)'
;YPDKIGKDRSSWNYWKKDMEADIATVLNYKNWKQVATHNADGEYGHHHQMTHQLVKKAYIETDCNADFYSFGKYYVNDKVPYDLEEMPKDLYIQKRELAKLYVSQRTTVRKMYHMLPYEYWQKEDF
;
A
#
# COMPACT_ATOMS: atom_id res chain seq x y z
N TYR A 1 3.52 -10.07 10.70
CA TYR A 1 3.86 -9.39 11.96
C TYR A 1 2.58 -8.89 12.64
N PRO A 2 2.43 -9.04 13.96
CA PRO A 2 1.20 -8.62 14.64
C PRO A 2 1.04 -7.10 14.65
N ASP A 3 -0.17 -6.62 14.41
CA ASP A 3 -0.49 -5.18 14.40
C ASP A 3 -0.32 -4.52 15.78
N LYS A 4 -0.41 -5.33 16.82
CA LYS A 4 -0.25 -4.87 18.20
C LYS A 4 0.18 -6.01 19.13
N ILE A 5 0.84 -5.65 20.20
CA ILE A 5 1.12 -6.53 21.34
C ILE A 5 0.29 -6.01 22.51
N GLY A 6 -0.74 -6.77 22.91
CA GLY A 6 -1.71 -6.29 23.90
C GLY A 6 -2.45 -5.04 23.42
N LYS A 7 -2.23 -3.90 24.12
CA LYS A 7 -2.77 -2.59 23.73
C LYS A 7 -1.79 -1.73 22.91
N ASP A 8 -0.54 -2.18 22.76
CA ASP A 8 0.52 -1.44 22.08
C ASP A 8 0.41 -1.60 20.56
N ARG A 9 0.08 -0.51 19.86
CA ARG A 9 0.01 -0.44 18.40
C ARG A 9 1.34 -0.07 17.75
N SER A 10 2.38 0.20 18.53
CA SER A 10 3.74 0.47 18.03
C SER A 10 4.59 -0.80 17.92
N SER A 11 3.98 -1.98 18.01
CA SER A 11 4.66 -3.29 17.98
C SER A 11 5.59 -3.48 16.79
N TRP A 12 5.30 -2.87 15.64
CA TRP A 12 6.16 -2.94 14.46
C TRP A 12 7.54 -2.30 14.67
N ASN A 13 7.69 -1.40 15.63
CA ASN A 13 9.01 -0.86 15.98
C ASN A 13 9.96 -1.96 16.49
N TYR A 14 9.43 -3.00 17.14
CA TYR A 14 10.23 -4.14 17.61
C TYR A 14 10.66 -5.05 16.45
N TRP A 15 9.84 -5.14 15.41
CA TRP A 15 10.06 -6.05 14.27
C TRP A 15 10.73 -5.37 13.08
N LYS A 16 11.05 -4.10 13.19
CA LYS A 16 11.52 -3.29 12.06
C LYS A 16 12.69 -3.92 11.30
N LYS A 17 13.67 -4.43 12.01
CA LYS A 17 14.87 -5.06 11.40
C LYS A 17 14.52 -6.37 10.68
N ASP A 18 13.65 -7.17 11.28
CA ASP A 18 13.22 -8.43 10.68
C ASP A 18 12.38 -8.17 9.43
N MET A 19 11.50 -7.17 9.47
CA MET A 19 10.71 -6.74 8.32
C MET A 19 11.59 -6.21 7.19
N GLU A 20 12.61 -5.41 7.49
CA GLU A 20 13.60 -4.95 6.50
C GLU A 20 14.31 -6.14 5.83
N ALA A 21 14.75 -7.12 6.60
CA ALA A 21 15.41 -8.32 6.09
C ALA A 21 14.49 -9.17 5.21
N ASP A 22 13.25 -9.35 5.61
CA ASP A 22 12.25 -10.08 4.82
C ASP A 22 11.96 -9.38 3.50
N ILE A 23 11.77 -8.06 3.51
CA ILE A 23 11.55 -7.25 2.30
C ILE A 23 12.77 -7.34 1.38
N ALA A 24 13.98 -7.19 1.91
CA ALA A 24 15.22 -7.32 1.14
C ALA A 24 15.34 -8.71 0.49
N THR A 25 14.96 -9.77 1.20
CA THR A 25 14.91 -11.13 0.67
C THR A 25 13.96 -11.23 -0.53
N VAL A 26 12.77 -10.65 -0.43
CA VAL A 26 11.79 -10.62 -1.54
C VAL A 26 12.33 -9.83 -2.72
N LEU A 27 12.94 -8.66 -2.48
CA LEU A 27 13.48 -7.81 -3.55
C LEU A 27 14.64 -8.49 -4.29
N ASN A 28 15.47 -9.27 -3.59
CA ASN A 28 16.58 -10.02 -4.18
C ASN A 28 16.17 -11.35 -4.83
N TYR A 29 14.93 -11.80 -4.64
CA TYR A 29 14.49 -13.11 -5.12
C TYR A 29 14.54 -13.25 -6.65
N LYS A 30 14.23 -12.17 -7.38
CA LYS A 30 14.28 -12.12 -8.84
C LYS A 30 14.39 -10.68 -9.35
N ASN A 31 14.63 -10.52 -10.64
CA ASN A 31 14.56 -9.20 -11.30
C ASN A 31 13.09 -8.77 -11.44
N TRP A 32 12.61 -7.99 -10.49
CA TRP A 32 11.28 -7.41 -10.51
C TRP A 32 11.22 -6.29 -11.57
N LYS A 33 10.09 -6.19 -12.26
CA LYS A 33 9.82 -5.06 -13.16
C LYS A 33 9.29 -3.85 -12.40
N GLN A 34 8.48 -4.11 -11.39
CA GLN A 34 7.81 -3.07 -10.61
C GLN A 34 7.76 -3.48 -9.13
N VAL A 35 7.89 -2.50 -8.27
CA VAL A 35 7.66 -2.59 -6.84
C VAL A 35 6.62 -1.53 -6.48
N ALA A 36 5.55 -1.91 -5.82
CA ALA A 36 4.51 -0.98 -5.37
C ALA A 36 4.27 -1.13 -3.88
N THR A 37 4.09 -0.01 -3.20
CA THR A 37 3.87 0.04 -1.76
C THR A 37 2.89 1.15 -1.38
N HIS A 38 2.56 1.27 -0.09
CA HIS A 38 1.81 2.40 0.44
C HIS A 38 2.52 3.72 0.16
N ASN A 39 1.78 4.83 0.06
CA ASN A 39 2.41 6.14 -0.08
C ASN A 39 3.04 6.61 1.25
N ALA A 40 3.93 7.60 1.16
CA ALA A 40 4.68 8.10 2.31
C ALA A 40 3.80 8.71 3.41
N ASP A 41 2.66 9.29 3.04
CA ASP A 41 1.72 9.88 4.01
C ASP A 41 0.87 8.80 4.71
N GLY A 42 0.77 7.62 4.12
CA GLY A 42 -0.08 6.52 4.56
C GLY A 42 -1.56 6.83 4.38
N GLU A 43 -2.34 5.83 4.03
CA GLU A 43 -3.80 5.98 3.89
C GLU A 43 -4.49 5.90 5.26
N TYR A 44 -3.94 5.07 6.15
CA TYR A 44 -4.48 4.76 7.48
C TYR A 44 -3.46 4.86 8.61
N GLY A 45 -2.45 5.72 8.47
CA GLY A 45 -1.54 6.07 9.56
C GLY A 45 -0.27 5.22 9.64
N HIS A 46 0.18 4.99 10.86
CA HIS A 46 1.54 4.55 11.18
C HIS A 46 2.04 3.30 10.44
N HIS A 47 1.25 2.24 10.36
CA HIS A 47 1.69 1.00 9.71
C HIS A 47 1.90 1.19 8.20
N HIS A 48 1.06 1.97 7.53
CA HIS A 48 1.20 2.27 6.10
C HIS A 48 2.43 3.12 5.83
N GLN A 49 2.67 4.15 6.65
CA GLN A 49 3.86 5.00 6.57
C GLN A 49 5.13 4.17 6.79
N MET A 50 5.14 3.31 7.82
CA MET A 50 6.27 2.43 8.09
C MET A 50 6.52 1.45 6.94
N THR A 51 5.46 0.86 6.37
CA THR A 51 5.60 -0.03 5.21
C THR A 51 6.29 0.68 4.06
N HIS A 52 5.86 1.91 3.72
CA HIS A 52 6.53 2.72 2.68
C HIS A 52 8.02 2.89 3.00
N GLN A 53 8.34 3.34 4.22
CA GLN A 53 9.73 3.59 4.64
C GLN A 53 10.61 2.34 4.55
N LEU A 54 10.08 1.19 5.01
CA LEU A 54 10.82 -0.07 5.00
C LEU A 54 11.05 -0.59 3.59
N VAL A 55 10.03 -0.54 2.74
CA VAL A 55 10.16 -0.98 1.34
C VAL A 55 11.11 -0.08 0.58
N LYS A 56 10.99 1.24 0.73
CA LYS A 56 11.90 2.21 0.10
C LYS A 56 13.34 2.00 0.53
N LYS A 57 13.58 1.84 1.84
CA LYS A 57 14.91 1.58 2.38
C LYS A 57 15.50 0.30 1.80
N ALA A 58 14.77 -0.81 1.88
CA ALA A 58 15.23 -2.09 1.35
C ALA A 58 15.47 -2.02 -0.18
N TYR A 59 14.63 -1.30 -0.93
CA TYR A 59 14.80 -1.08 -2.36
C TYR A 59 16.13 -0.40 -2.68
N ILE A 60 16.49 0.65 -1.94
CA ILE A 60 17.77 1.36 -2.10
C ILE A 60 18.96 0.48 -1.69
N GLU A 61 18.87 -0.19 -0.55
CA GLU A 61 19.95 -1.02 0.01
C GLU A 61 20.23 -2.28 -0.82
N THR A 62 19.23 -2.80 -1.54
CA THR A 62 19.40 -3.97 -2.44
C THR A 62 19.75 -3.59 -3.86
N ASP A 63 19.92 -2.30 -4.16
CA ASP A 63 20.16 -1.79 -5.51
C ASP A 63 19.15 -2.34 -6.53
N CYS A 64 17.88 -2.38 -6.12
CA CYS A 64 16.80 -2.93 -6.93
C CYS A 64 16.52 -2.01 -8.14
N ASN A 65 16.55 -2.58 -9.35
CA ASN A 65 16.37 -1.83 -10.60
C ASN A 65 14.92 -1.79 -11.11
N ALA A 66 13.96 -2.21 -10.30
CA ALA A 66 12.53 -2.16 -10.65
C ALA A 66 12.02 -0.72 -10.67
N ASP A 67 10.99 -0.43 -11.47
CA ASP A 67 10.25 0.82 -11.30
C ASP A 67 9.56 0.84 -9.92
N PHE A 68 9.76 1.91 -9.15
CA PHE A 68 9.15 2.03 -7.83
C PHE A 68 7.90 2.89 -7.87
N TYR A 69 6.82 2.39 -7.28
CA TYR A 69 5.53 3.08 -7.22
C TYR A 69 4.99 3.12 -5.80
N SER A 70 4.33 4.20 -5.47
CA SER A 70 3.45 4.27 -4.31
C SER A 70 1.99 4.33 -4.72
N PHE A 71 1.09 3.77 -3.90
CA PHE A 71 -0.35 3.88 -4.11
C PHE A 71 -0.79 5.33 -4.03
N GLY A 72 -1.82 5.67 -4.78
CA GLY A 72 -2.42 7.00 -4.77
C GLY A 72 -3.02 7.35 -3.40
N LYS A 73 -3.27 8.64 -3.21
CA LYS A 73 -3.82 9.17 -1.97
C LYS A 73 -5.27 8.73 -1.76
N TYR A 74 -5.63 8.41 -0.52
CA TYR A 74 -7.01 8.22 -0.10
C TYR A 74 -7.69 9.57 0.15
N TYR A 75 -8.90 9.73 -0.37
CA TYR A 75 -9.74 10.90 -0.14
C TYR A 75 -11.04 10.49 0.56
N VAL A 76 -11.53 11.31 1.50
CA VAL A 76 -12.87 11.12 2.06
C VAL A 76 -13.94 11.48 1.02
N ASN A 77 -15.18 10.98 1.19
CA ASN A 77 -16.24 11.03 0.19
C ASN A 77 -16.44 12.37 -0.52
N ASP A 78 -16.43 13.46 0.22
CA ASP A 78 -16.69 14.82 -0.28
C ASP A 78 -15.44 15.55 -0.79
N LYS A 79 -14.28 14.89 -0.74
CA LYS A 79 -12.97 15.49 -1.08
C LYS A 79 -12.25 14.80 -2.22
N VAL A 80 -12.94 13.89 -2.93
CA VAL A 80 -12.37 13.28 -4.13
C VAL A 80 -12.22 14.36 -5.20
N PRO A 81 -11.02 14.58 -5.77
CA PRO A 81 -10.83 15.54 -6.87
C PRO A 81 -11.72 15.19 -8.06
N TYR A 82 -12.37 16.19 -8.64
CA TYR A 82 -13.27 16.02 -9.79
C TYR A 82 -12.55 15.56 -11.06
N ASP A 83 -11.27 15.79 -11.15
CA ASP A 83 -10.40 15.43 -12.27
C ASP A 83 -9.66 14.10 -12.08
N LEU A 84 -9.96 13.40 -10.98
CA LEU A 84 -9.39 12.08 -10.76
C LEU A 84 -9.98 11.07 -11.76
N GLU A 85 -9.13 10.48 -12.57
CA GLU A 85 -9.53 9.57 -13.63
C GLU A 85 -10.10 8.27 -13.05
N GLU A 86 -11.27 7.89 -13.52
CA GLU A 86 -11.88 6.61 -13.20
C GLU A 86 -11.31 5.49 -14.07
N MET A 87 -11.13 4.31 -13.48
CA MET A 87 -10.74 3.13 -14.23
C MET A 87 -11.83 2.67 -15.19
N PRO A 88 -11.50 1.90 -16.25
CA PRO A 88 -12.48 1.27 -17.12
C PRO A 88 -13.53 0.50 -16.33
N LYS A 89 -14.79 0.60 -16.75
CA LYS A 89 -15.95 0.05 -16.03
C LYS A 89 -15.84 -1.46 -15.74
N ASP A 90 -15.33 -2.22 -16.68
CA ASP A 90 -15.11 -3.66 -16.52
C ASP A 90 -14.09 -3.99 -15.43
N LEU A 91 -13.00 -3.23 -15.35
CA LEU A 91 -12.00 -3.36 -14.28
C LEU A 91 -12.56 -2.93 -12.93
N TYR A 92 -13.35 -1.85 -12.90
CA TYR A 92 -14.03 -1.43 -11.68
C TYR A 92 -14.98 -2.51 -11.14
N ILE A 93 -15.75 -3.17 -12.02
CA ILE A 93 -16.62 -4.28 -11.63
C ILE A 93 -15.81 -5.42 -11.02
N GLN A 94 -14.71 -5.82 -11.66
CA GLN A 94 -13.81 -6.85 -11.12
C GLN A 94 -13.23 -6.47 -9.76
N LYS A 95 -12.72 -5.25 -9.63
CA LYS A 95 -12.19 -4.73 -8.36
C LYS A 95 -13.23 -4.75 -7.25
N ARG A 96 -14.46 -4.37 -7.55
CA ARG A 96 -15.57 -4.39 -6.61
C ARG A 96 -15.91 -5.82 -6.15
N GLU A 97 -15.90 -6.79 -7.04
CA GLU A 97 -16.13 -8.20 -6.68
C GLU A 97 -14.98 -8.73 -5.81
N LEU A 98 -13.73 -8.40 -6.13
CA LEU A 98 -12.58 -8.76 -5.31
C LEU A 98 -12.65 -8.14 -3.90
N ALA A 99 -13.11 -6.88 -3.79
CA ALA A 99 -13.28 -6.22 -2.50
C ALA A 99 -14.25 -6.95 -1.56
N LYS A 100 -15.25 -7.67 -2.10
CA LYS A 100 -16.20 -8.47 -1.31
C LYS A 100 -15.55 -9.67 -0.61
N LEU A 101 -14.39 -10.13 -1.09
CA LEU A 101 -13.66 -11.25 -0.51
C LEU A 101 -13.00 -10.90 0.84
N TYR A 102 -12.84 -9.62 1.13
CA TYR A 102 -12.28 -9.14 2.40
C TYR A 102 -13.33 -9.17 3.52
N VAL A 103 -13.81 -10.36 3.84
CA VAL A 103 -14.93 -10.57 4.80
C VAL A 103 -14.58 -10.06 6.19
N SER A 104 -13.36 -10.30 6.68
CA SER A 104 -12.88 -9.81 7.98
C SER A 104 -12.75 -8.30 8.06
N GLN A 105 -12.60 -7.62 6.92
CA GLN A 105 -12.43 -6.17 6.79
C GLN A 105 -13.65 -5.47 6.16
N ARG A 106 -14.80 -6.13 6.16
CA ARG A 106 -16.03 -5.65 5.47
C ARG A 106 -16.38 -4.21 5.80
N THR A 107 -16.28 -3.81 7.06
CA THR A 107 -16.60 -2.44 7.50
C THR A 107 -15.61 -1.42 6.92
N THR A 108 -14.33 -1.73 6.92
CA THR A 108 -13.28 -0.88 6.34
C THR A 108 -13.46 -0.75 4.83
N VAL A 109 -13.68 -1.87 4.15
CA VAL A 109 -13.90 -1.90 2.69
C VAL A 109 -15.13 -1.07 2.29
N ARG A 110 -16.23 -1.14 3.06
CA ARG A 110 -17.42 -0.30 2.81
C ARG A 110 -17.12 1.20 2.88
N LYS A 111 -16.28 1.62 3.80
CA LYS A 111 -15.86 3.03 3.92
C LYS A 111 -15.02 3.50 2.75
N MET A 112 -14.44 2.58 1.98
CA MET A 112 -13.59 2.85 0.84
C MET A 112 -14.31 2.72 -0.52
N TYR A 113 -15.58 2.33 -0.56
CA TYR A 113 -16.29 2.07 -1.82
C TYR A 113 -16.28 3.24 -2.79
N HIS A 114 -16.34 4.47 -2.30
CA HIS A 114 -16.25 5.68 -3.12
C HIS A 114 -14.90 5.85 -3.83
N MET A 115 -13.85 5.19 -3.32
CA MET A 115 -12.51 5.20 -3.92
C MET A 115 -12.26 4.03 -4.88
N LEU A 116 -13.10 2.99 -4.89
CA LEU A 116 -12.90 1.82 -5.74
C LEU A 116 -12.86 2.13 -7.24
N PRO A 117 -13.60 3.13 -7.78
CA PRO A 117 -13.49 3.49 -9.20
C PRO A 117 -12.12 4.03 -9.59
N TYR A 118 -11.33 4.49 -8.63
CA TYR A 118 -10.05 5.13 -8.87
C TYR A 118 -8.91 4.20 -8.53
N GLU A 119 -7.91 4.18 -9.38
CA GLU A 119 -6.66 3.48 -9.13
C GLU A 119 -5.56 4.20 -9.87
N TYR A 120 -4.70 4.86 -9.12
CA TYR A 120 -3.53 5.48 -9.67
C TYR A 120 -2.33 5.23 -8.76
N TRP A 121 -1.18 5.16 -9.39
CA TRP A 121 0.10 4.94 -8.74
C TRP A 121 1.02 6.09 -9.09
N GLN A 122 1.81 6.52 -8.13
CA GLN A 122 2.81 7.54 -8.33
C GLN A 122 4.17 6.87 -8.48
N LYS A 123 4.83 7.09 -9.61
CA LYS A 123 6.21 6.67 -9.77
C LYS A 123 7.10 7.56 -8.91
N GLU A 124 7.98 6.94 -8.14
CA GLU A 124 8.98 7.64 -7.34
C GLU A 124 10.35 7.40 -7.95
N ASP A 125 11.11 8.47 -8.14
CA ASP A 125 12.50 8.44 -8.57
C ASP A 125 13.40 8.84 -7.39
N PHE A 126 14.44 8.07 -7.18
CA PHE A 126 15.36 8.28 -6.06
C PHE A 126 16.77 8.53 -6.55
#